data_2d7ee12dbce6f5dab8d0989e86ad55b5
#
_entry.id   2d7ee12dbce6f5dab8d0989e86ad55b5
#
_cell.length_a   1.000
_cell.length_b   1.000
_cell.length_c   1.000
_cell.angle_alpha   90.00
_cell.angle_beta   90.00
_cell.angle_gamma   90.00
#
_symmetry.space_group_name_H-M   'P 1'
#
loop_
_entity.id
_entity.type
_entity.pdbx_description
1 polymer ?
#
loop_
_entity_poly.entity_id
_entity_poly.type
_entity_poly.pdbx_seq_one_letter_code
_entity_poly.pdbx_strand_id
1 'polypeptide(L)'
;KVSATGDGSTTTFSGFFSTAPAAVANVLVFIDNVYQEPTENYTVSSTNITFTSAPHNAARIFAITGFDNTALASGGVARTETSSTNFTSSATTIMSFNASTYRAAELFINLQDSGNSEYGVMKALVTHNGSTAFGNVYGVTTTSGTDMATITFTHDGSNTVNVQAVSSGGQTAATVQYSLSA
;
A
#
# COMPACT_ATOMS: atom_id res chain seq x y z
N LYS A 1 7.00 3.24 21.32
CA LYS A 1 6.90 2.51 22.61
C LYS A 1 5.89 3.21 23.50
N VAL A 2 4.91 2.48 23.97
CA VAL A 2 3.91 2.92 24.97
C VAL A 2 4.04 2.09 26.23
N SER A 3 3.59 2.60 27.39
CA SER A 3 3.74 1.88 28.66
C SER A 3 2.63 2.24 29.64
N ALA A 4 2.34 1.31 30.57
CA ALA A 4 1.45 1.45 31.72
C ALA A 4 2.01 0.67 32.92
N THR A 5 1.31 0.78 34.05
CA THR A 5 1.62 0.03 35.28
C THR A 5 0.39 -0.80 35.66
N GLY A 6 0.58 -2.07 35.95
CA GLY A 6 -0.45 -2.97 36.46
C GLY A 6 -0.88 -2.59 37.87
N ASP A 7 -2.12 -2.87 38.21
CA ASP A 7 -2.69 -2.64 39.55
C ASP A 7 -3.20 -3.94 40.22
N GLY A 8 -3.04 -5.08 39.56
CA GLY A 8 -3.49 -6.39 40.03
C GLY A 8 -4.97 -6.67 39.77
N SER A 9 -5.73 -5.73 39.19
CA SER A 9 -7.17 -5.85 38.99
C SER A 9 -7.67 -5.44 37.63
N THR A 10 -7.03 -4.45 37.00
CA THR A 10 -7.40 -3.92 35.70
C THR A 10 -6.89 -4.82 34.58
N THR A 11 -7.79 -5.29 33.73
CA THR A 11 -7.46 -6.05 32.51
C THR A 11 -7.42 -5.15 31.28
N THR A 12 -8.24 -4.10 31.20
CA THR A 12 -8.35 -3.22 30.02
C THR A 12 -7.73 -1.85 30.29
N PHE A 13 -6.70 -1.53 29.52
CA PHE A 13 -6.04 -0.22 29.54
C PHE A 13 -6.52 0.60 28.35
N SER A 14 -7.45 1.54 28.63
CA SER A 14 -8.03 2.42 27.62
C SER A 14 -7.05 3.50 27.18
N GLY A 15 -7.01 3.78 25.87
CA GLY A 15 -6.08 4.79 25.31
C GLY A 15 -4.60 4.42 25.48
N PHE A 16 -4.29 3.13 25.62
CA PHE A 16 -2.93 2.64 25.77
C PHE A 16 -2.06 2.98 24.55
N PHE A 17 -2.64 2.91 23.34
CA PHE A 17 -1.99 3.31 22.12
C PHE A 17 -2.43 4.73 21.72
N SER A 18 -1.50 5.57 21.29
CA SER A 18 -1.80 6.89 20.72
C SER A 18 -2.49 6.81 19.35
N THR A 19 -2.23 5.73 18.62
CA THR A 19 -2.84 5.39 17.32
C THR A 19 -3.19 3.92 17.35
N ALA A 20 -4.37 3.56 16.85
CA ALA A 20 -4.82 2.18 16.79
C ALA A 20 -3.85 1.34 15.93
N PRO A 21 -3.29 0.23 16.46
CA PRO A 21 -2.51 -0.70 15.65
C PRO A 21 -3.37 -1.33 14.55
N ALA A 22 -2.79 -1.56 13.37
CA ALA A 22 -3.52 -2.14 12.24
C ALA A 22 -3.96 -3.59 12.50
N ALA A 23 -3.20 -4.33 13.30
CA ALA A 23 -3.54 -5.68 13.76
C ALA A 23 -2.90 -5.96 15.12
N VAL A 24 -3.48 -6.89 15.89
CA VAL A 24 -2.91 -7.32 17.18
C VAL A 24 -1.52 -7.94 17.00
N ALA A 25 -1.27 -8.63 15.89
CA ALA A 25 0.02 -9.22 15.55
C ALA A 25 1.13 -8.19 15.28
N ASN A 26 0.77 -6.91 15.05
CA ASN A 26 1.71 -5.81 14.81
C ASN A 26 2.15 -5.11 16.11
N VAL A 27 1.89 -5.74 17.25
CA VAL A 27 2.21 -5.21 18.57
C VAL A 27 2.99 -6.25 19.36
N LEU A 28 4.18 -5.90 19.84
CA LEU A 28 4.92 -6.71 20.80
C LEU A 28 4.66 -6.17 22.21
N VAL A 29 4.07 -6.98 23.05
CA VAL A 29 3.73 -6.62 24.44
C VAL A 29 4.59 -7.38 25.42
N PHE A 30 5.01 -6.68 26.48
CA PHE A 30 5.83 -7.23 27.55
C PHE A 30 5.24 -6.81 28.91
N ILE A 31 5.18 -7.75 29.85
CA ILE A 31 4.94 -7.51 31.27
C ILE A 31 6.20 -7.92 32.02
N ASP A 32 6.82 -6.98 32.72
CA ASP A 32 8.10 -7.19 33.45
C ASP A 32 9.19 -7.87 32.59
N ASN A 33 9.30 -7.45 31.32
CA ASN A 33 10.20 -7.97 30.28
C ASN A 33 9.85 -9.39 29.77
N VAL A 34 8.71 -9.97 30.20
CA VAL A 34 8.20 -11.23 29.66
C VAL A 34 7.27 -10.94 28.49
N TYR A 35 7.56 -11.52 27.33
CA TYR A 35 6.73 -11.41 26.13
C TYR A 35 5.34 -11.98 26.37
N GLN A 36 4.34 -11.29 25.86
CA GLN A 36 2.95 -11.72 25.88
C GLN A 36 2.50 -12.07 24.46
N GLU A 37 1.87 -13.22 24.28
CA GLU A 37 1.43 -13.71 22.99
C GLU A 37 0.13 -13.03 22.55
N PRO A 38 0.08 -12.47 21.31
CA PRO A 38 -1.15 -11.88 20.77
C PRO A 38 -2.28 -12.90 20.71
N THR A 39 -3.50 -12.46 20.99
CA THR A 39 -4.74 -13.25 21.04
C THR A 39 -4.85 -14.24 22.20
N GLU A 40 -3.75 -14.76 22.70
CA GLU A 40 -3.71 -15.67 23.85
C GLU A 40 -3.66 -14.89 25.18
N ASN A 41 -2.71 -13.98 25.32
CA ASN A 41 -2.52 -13.23 26.56
C ASN A 41 -3.17 -11.85 26.54
N TYR A 42 -3.41 -11.30 25.35
CA TYR A 42 -4.06 -10.00 25.18
C TYR A 42 -4.78 -9.87 23.84
N THR A 43 -5.70 -8.92 23.79
CA THR A 43 -6.34 -8.44 22.55
C THR A 43 -6.17 -6.92 22.42
N VAL A 44 -6.33 -6.40 21.19
CA VAL A 44 -6.31 -4.97 20.91
C VAL A 44 -7.60 -4.58 20.19
N SER A 45 -8.25 -3.52 20.65
CA SER A 45 -9.42 -2.94 20.01
C SER A 45 -9.29 -1.42 20.00
N SER A 46 -9.21 -0.84 18.81
CA SER A 46 -8.90 0.58 18.64
C SER A 46 -7.60 0.94 19.37
N THR A 47 -7.62 1.92 20.27
CA THR A 47 -6.46 2.33 21.06
C THR A 47 -6.31 1.59 22.39
N ASN A 48 -7.16 0.59 22.67
CA ASN A 48 -7.17 -0.13 23.93
C ASN A 48 -6.47 -1.47 23.83
N ILE A 49 -5.80 -1.89 24.92
CA ILE A 49 -5.31 -3.24 25.11
C ILE A 49 -6.09 -3.91 26.25
N THR A 50 -6.47 -5.16 26.07
CA THR A 50 -7.15 -5.97 27.08
C THR A 50 -6.38 -7.27 27.31
N PHE A 51 -5.89 -7.49 28.52
CA PHE A 51 -5.23 -8.71 28.94
C PHE A 51 -6.26 -9.77 29.38
N THR A 52 -5.95 -11.03 29.13
CA THR A 52 -6.77 -12.17 29.60
C THR A 52 -6.72 -12.32 31.11
N SER A 53 -5.64 -11.89 31.76
CA SER A 53 -5.50 -11.81 33.22
C SER A 53 -4.92 -10.45 33.61
N ALA A 54 -5.40 -9.88 34.72
CA ALA A 54 -4.91 -8.59 35.17
C ALA A 54 -3.39 -8.65 35.48
N PRO A 55 -2.56 -7.76 34.90
CA PRO A 55 -1.16 -7.65 35.31
C PRO A 55 -1.04 -7.31 36.80
N HIS A 56 -0.12 -7.99 37.50
CA HIS A 56 0.02 -7.83 38.94
C HIS A 56 0.31 -6.38 39.37
N ASN A 57 0.10 -6.08 40.63
CA ASN A 57 0.36 -4.75 41.16
C ASN A 57 1.82 -4.34 40.95
N ALA A 58 2.03 -3.11 40.46
CA ALA A 58 3.30 -2.53 40.05
C ALA A 58 3.98 -3.24 38.85
N ALA A 59 3.29 -4.17 38.17
CA ALA A 59 3.82 -4.76 36.91
C ALA A 59 4.11 -3.67 35.88
N ARG A 60 5.30 -3.72 35.30
CA ARG A 60 5.67 -2.81 34.20
C ARG A 60 5.17 -3.37 32.88
N ILE A 61 4.16 -2.72 32.31
CA ILE A 61 3.61 -3.06 31.00
C ILE A 61 4.24 -2.14 29.97
N PHE A 62 4.73 -2.67 28.86
CA PHE A 62 5.10 -1.85 27.70
C PHE A 62 4.84 -2.58 26.38
N ALA A 63 4.56 -1.81 25.35
CA ALA A 63 4.40 -2.30 24.01
C ALA A 63 5.29 -1.56 23.02
N ILE A 64 5.71 -2.29 21.99
CA ILE A 64 6.38 -1.77 20.81
C ILE A 64 5.43 -1.96 19.65
N THR A 65 5.17 -0.88 18.91
CA THR A 65 4.28 -0.82 17.76
C THR A 65 5.02 -0.28 16.55
N GLY A 66 4.38 -0.23 15.39
CA GLY A 66 4.97 0.33 14.18
C GLY A 66 5.67 -0.70 13.31
N PHE A 67 5.35 -1.97 13.48
CA PHE A 67 5.78 -3.06 12.59
C PHE A 67 4.91 -3.20 11.35
N ASP A 68 3.96 -2.29 11.17
CA ASP A 68 3.07 -2.25 10.03
C ASP A 68 3.77 -1.62 8.83
N ASN A 69 3.75 -2.30 7.70
CA ASN A 69 4.36 -1.81 6.48
C ASN A 69 3.62 -0.60 5.86
N THR A 70 2.46 -0.22 6.40
CA THR A 70 1.79 1.03 6.05
C THR A 70 2.60 2.27 6.46
N ALA A 71 3.46 2.17 7.48
CA ALA A 71 4.37 3.24 7.86
C ALA A 71 5.47 3.52 6.82
N LEU A 72 5.77 2.59 5.94
CA LEU A 72 6.69 2.77 4.80
C LEU A 72 6.06 3.63 3.68
N ALA A 73 4.74 3.79 3.68
CA ALA A 73 4.02 4.61 2.71
C ALA A 73 4.07 6.12 3.01
N SER A 74 4.56 6.54 4.18
CA SER A 74 4.51 7.94 4.64
C SER A 74 5.84 8.69 4.50
N GLY A 75 6.65 8.40 3.51
CA GLY A 75 7.89 9.17 3.25
C GLY A 75 9.01 8.38 2.61
N GLY A 76 8.78 7.13 2.28
CA GLY A 76 9.70 6.29 1.51
C GLY A 76 9.17 6.05 0.09
N VAL A 77 9.99 5.49 -0.74
CA VAL A 77 9.59 5.00 -2.07
C VAL A 77 8.60 3.85 -1.87
N ALA A 78 7.29 4.16 -1.83
CA ALA A 78 6.25 3.15 -1.73
C ALA A 78 6.16 2.40 -3.06
N ARG A 79 6.43 1.11 -3.03
CA ARG A 79 6.14 0.23 -4.14
C ARG A 79 4.81 -0.46 -3.87
N THR A 80 3.79 -0.10 -4.62
CA THR A 80 2.45 -0.68 -4.49
C THR A 80 2.14 -1.44 -5.77
N GLU A 81 1.63 -2.66 -5.62
CA GLU A 81 1.06 -3.42 -6.75
C GLU A 81 -0.41 -3.09 -6.85
N THR A 82 -0.86 -2.73 -8.04
CA THR A 82 -2.29 -2.66 -8.34
C THR A 82 -2.75 -3.99 -8.90
N SER A 83 -3.96 -4.39 -8.55
CA SER A 83 -4.60 -5.56 -9.12
C SER A 83 -4.74 -5.43 -10.63
N SER A 84 -4.71 -6.56 -11.31
CA SER A 84 -4.90 -6.64 -12.75
C SER A 84 -6.21 -5.98 -13.18
N THR A 85 -6.12 -5.05 -14.12
CA THR A 85 -7.26 -4.39 -14.73
C THR A 85 -7.35 -4.81 -16.20
N ASN A 86 -8.48 -5.34 -16.59
CA ASN A 86 -8.74 -5.66 -18.00
C ASN A 86 -9.08 -4.40 -18.77
N PHE A 87 -8.50 -4.24 -19.93
CA PHE A 87 -8.76 -3.12 -20.84
C PHE A 87 -8.87 -3.58 -22.29
N THR A 88 -9.58 -2.82 -23.07
CA THR A 88 -9.87 -3.09 -24.48
C THR A 88 -9.41 -1.93 -25.37
N SER A 89 -10.03 -1.73 -26.52
CA SER A 89 -9.77 -0.60 -27.42
C SER A 89 -10.23 0.77 -26.86
N SER A 90 -10.89 0.79 -25.71
CA SER A 90 -11.25 2.03 -25.00
C SER A 90 -10.21 2.37 -23.93
N ALA A 91 -9.89 3.64 -23.75
CA ALA A 91 -8.95 4.09 -22.73
C ALA A 91 -9.46 3.71 -21.34
N THR A 92 -8.71 2.91 -20.61
CA THR A 92 -9.04 2.42 -19.28
C THR A 92 -7.94 2.81 -18.31
N THR A 93 -8.29 3.39 -17.16
CA THR A 93 -7.32 3.73 -16.11
C THR A 93 -6.80 2.45 -15.46
N ILE A 94 -5.49 2.21 -15.59
CA ILE A 94 -4.80 1.06 -15.01
C ILE A 94 -4.11 1.41 -13.70
N MET A 95 -3.87 2.70 -13.44
CA MET A 95 -3.28 3.23 -12.21
C MET A 95 -3.60 4.72 -12.09
N SER A 96 -3.74 5.21 -10.87
CA SER A 96 -3.86 6.65 -10.61
C SER A 96 -3.15 7.04 -9.32
N PHE A 97 -2.77 8.33 -9.20
CA PHE A 97 -2.22 8.87 -7.96
C PHE A 97 -2.69 10.30 -7.70
N ASN A 98 -2.61 10.70 -6.43
CA ASN A 98 -3.03 12.03 -6.00
C ASN A 98 -1.95 13.07 -6.33
N ALA A 99 -2.30 14.02 -7.18
CA ALA A 99 -1.43 15.09 -7.66
C ALA A 99 -1.13 16.16 -6.60
N SER A 100 -1.94 16.25 -5.52
CA SER A 100 -1.64 17.17 -4.40
C SER A 100 -0.53 16.63 -3.48
N THR A 101 -0.32 15.31 -3.49
CA THR A 101 0.62 14.64 -2.59
C THR A 101 1.91 14.25 -3.31
N TYR A 102 1.79 13.79 -4.55
CA TYR A 102 2.91 13.24 -5.30
C TYR A 102 3.12 14.01 -6.60
N ARG A 103 4.37 14.31 -6.92
CA ARG A 103 4.74 15.06 -8.14
C ARG A 103 5.04 14.15 -9.31
N ALA A 104 5.53 12.95 -9.05
CA ALA A 104 5.93 12.01 -10.10
C ALA A 104 5.71 10.56 -9.70
N ALA A 105 5.71 9.66 -10.69
CA ALA A 105 5.73 8.22 -10.49
C ALA A 105 6.65 7.52 -11.50
N GLU A 106 7.31 6.45 -11.05
CA GLU A 106 7.93 5.45 -11.91
C GLU A 106 7.07 4.20 -11.90
N LEU A 107 6.79 3.65 -13.09
CA LEU A 107 5.93 2.48 -13.27
C LEU A 107 6.69 1.35 -13.95
N PHE A 108 6.39 0.13 -13.51
CA PHE A 108 6.67 -1.10 -14.22
C PHE A 108 5.32 -1.77 -14.53
N ILE A 109 5.03 -1.91 -15.81
CA ILE A 109 3.73 -2.35 -16.34
C ILE A 109 3.91 -3.72 -16.98
N ASN A 110 3.22 -4.73 -16.45
CA ASN A 110 3.12 -6.05 -17.06
C ASN A 110 1.79 -6.12 -17.80
N LEU A 111 1.82 -6.59 -19.04
CA LEU A 111 0.68 -6.81 -19.90
C LEU A 111 0.51 -8.30 -20.19
N GLN A 112 -0.74 -8.75 -20.21
CA GLN A 112 -1.09 -10.12 -20.53
C GLN A 112 -2.35 -10.16 -21.39
N ASP A 113 -2.26 -10.78 -22.57
CA ASP A 113 -3.39 -11.22 -23.36
C ASP A 113 -3.48 -12.75 -23.28
N SER A 114 -4.35 -13.23 -22.39
CA SER A 114 -4.53 -14.67 -22.17
C SER A 114 -5.20 -15.38 -23.34
N GLY A 115 -5.94 -14.65 -24.19
CA GLY A 115 -6.61 -15.21 -25.38
C GLY A 115 -5.62 -15.63 -26.46
N ASN A 116 -4.51 -14.87 -26.59
CA ASN A 116 -3.45 -15.12 -27.57
C ASN A 116 -2.15 -15.66 -26.96
N SER A 117 -2.11 -15.86 -25.62
CA SER A 117 -0.91 -16.26 -24.89
C SER A 117 0.26 -15.28 -25.09
N GLU A 118 -0.05 -13.98 -25.16
CA GLU A 118 0.93 -12.93 -25.36
C GLU A 118 1.22 -12.19 -24.05
N TYR A 119 2.47 -11.81 -23.86
CA TYR A 119 2.96 -11.12 -22.67
C TYR A 119 3.84 -9.94 -23.05
N GLY A 120 3.75 -8.87 -22.28
CA GLY A 120 4.56 -7.69 -22.47
C GLY A 120 4.97 -7.03 -21.18
N VAL A 121 6.09 -6.34 -21.19
CA VAL A 121 6.53 -5.47 -20.10
C VAL A 121 6.96 -4.14 -20.65
N MET A 122 6.74 -3.08 -19.88
CA MET A 122 7.23 -1.75 -20.17
C MET A 122 7.45 -0.94 -18.92
N LYS A 123 8.26 0.10 -19.01
CA LYS A 123 8.43 1.11 -17.97
C LYS A 123 7.83 2.44 -18.41
N ALA A 124 7.39 3.23 -17.44
CA ALA A 124 6.98 4.59 -17.69
C ALA A 124 7.44 5.52 -16.57
N LEU A 125 7.75 6.75 -16.92
CA LEU A 125 7.90 7.87 -16.00
C LEU A 125 6.77 8.84 -16.28
N VAL A 126 6.12 9.32 -15.19
CA VAL A 126 5.06 10.31 -15.29
C VAL A 126 5.27 11.41 -14.27
N THR A 127 5.00 12.64 -14.67
CA THR A 127 4.97 13.83 -13.84
C THR A 127 3.82 14.73 -14.24
N HIS A 128 3.55 15.79 -13.48
CA HIS A 128 2.51 16.76 -13.80
C HIS A 128 2.89 18.17 -13.30
N ASN A 129 2.25 19.18 -13.87
CA ASN A 129 2.40 20.59 -13.46
C ASN A 129 1.25 21.11 -12.58
N GLY A 130 0.35 20.21 -12.15
CA GLY A 130 -0.86 20.55 -11.39
C GLY A 130 -2.13 20.66 -12.23
N SER A 131 -2.03 20.62 -13.55
CA SER A 131 -3.17 20.67 -14.48
C SER A 131 -3.03 19.70 -15.67
N THR A 132 -1.81 19.35 -16.04
CA THR A 132 -1.50 18.48 -17.18
C THR A 132 -0.50 17.42 -16.73
N ALA A 133 -0.72 16.17 -17.13
CA ALA A 133 0.22 15.08 -16.94
C ALA A 133 1.12 14.90 -18.17
N PHE A 134 2.38 14.60 -17.93
CA PHE A 134 3.40 14.33 -18.91
C PHE A 134 4.06 13.00 -18.58
N GLY A 135 4.33 12.18 -19.58
CA GLY A 135 5.00 10.91 -19.33
C GLY A 135 5.70 10.37 -20.55
N ASN A 136 6.61 9.45 -20.30
CA ASN A 136 7.36 8.74 -21.33
C ASN A 136 7.33 7.23 -21.03
N VAL A 137 7.04 6.44 -22.05
CA VAL A 137 7.08 4.97 -22.02
C VAL A 137 8.37 4.51 -22.68
N TYR A 138 9.05 3.57 -22.04
CA TYR A 138 10.33 3.04 -22.54
C TYR A 138 10.53 1.58 -22.10
N GLY A 139 11.53 0.92 -22.67
CA GLY A 139 11.88 -0.47 -22.34
C GLY A 139 10.75 -1.46 -22.64
N VAL A 140 10.04 -1.24 -23.76
CA VAL A 140 8.95 -2.11 -24.19
C VAL A 140 9.54 -3.42 -24.70
N THR A 141 9.04 -4.53 -24.18
CA THR A 141 9.36 -5.90 -24.63
C THR A 141 8.09 -6.72 -24.65
N THR A 142 7.81 -7.37 -25.76
CA THR A 142 6.60 -8.20 -25.94
C THR A 142 6.96 -9.54 -26.59
N THR A 143 6.17 -10.57 -26.30
CA THR A 143 6.33 -11.89 -26.91
C THR A 143 5.80 -11.94 -28.35
N SER A 144 4.85 -11.05 -28.69
CA SER A 144 4.28 -10.92 -30.03
C SER A 144 5.19 -10.18 -31.02
N GLY A 145 6.19 -9.42 -30.53
CA GLY A 145 7.02 -8.54 -31.33
C GLY A 145 6.31 -7.24 -31.77
N THR A 146 5.09 -7.02 -31.35
CA THR A 146 4.30 -5.80 -31.59
C THR A 146 3.83 -5.20 -30.26
N ASP A 147 3.53 -3.89 -30.24
CA ASP A 147 3.05 -3.25 -29.02
C ASP A 147 1.65 -3.75 -28.65
N MET A 148 1.50 -4.29 -27.44
CA MET A 148 0.23 -4.81 -26.93
C MET A 148 -0.71 -3.71 -26.47
N ALA A 149 -0.20 -2.56 -26.11
CA ALA A 149 -0.99 -1.43 -25.62
C ALA A 149 -0.31 -0.07 -25.86
N THR A 150 -1.14 0.95 -26.00
CA THR A 150 -0.71 2.36 -25.92
C THR A 150 -1.01 2.88 -24.52
N ILE A 151 -0.01 3.46 -23.85
CA ILE A 151 -0.14 4.07 -22.53
C ILE A 151 -0.21 5.58 -22.69
N THR A 152 -1.19 6.20 -22.03
CA THR A 152 -1.39 7.65 -22.00
C THR A 152 -1.50 8.16 -20.58
N PHE A 153 -1.21 9.44 -20.38
CA PHE A 153 -1.21 10.10 -19.09
C PHE A 153 -2.15 11.29 -19.14
N THR A 154 -3.07 11.37 -18.20
CA THR A 154 -4.05 12.47 -18.11
C THR A 154 -4.13 13.02 -16.69
N HIS A 155 -4.47 14.30 -16.57
CA HIS A 155 -4.80 14.95 -15.31
C HIS A 155 -6.30 15.29 -15.35
N ASP A 156 -7.04 14.97 -14.28
CA ASP A 156 -8.50 15.13 -14.24
C ASP A 156 -8.97 16.60 -14.04
N GLY A 157 -8.01 17.52 -13.91
CA GLY A 157 -8.29 18.93 -13.64
C GLY A 157 -8.54 19.26 -12.16
N SER A 158 -8.55 18.23 -11.29
CA SER A 158 -8.70 18.38 -9.85
C SER A 158 -7.41 17.97 -9.11
N ASN A 159 -7.27 16.73 -8.74
CA ASN A 159 -6.11 16.27 -7.98
C ASN A 159 -5.66 14.86 -8.38
N THR A 160 -6.01 14.37 -9.56
CA THR A 160 -5.69 13.00 -9.95
C THR A 160 -4.93 12.96 -11.27
N VAL A 161 -3.79 12.30 -11.26
CA VAL A 161 -3.12 11.85 -12.47
C VAL A 161 -3.55 10.41 -12.75
N ASN A 162 -4.03 10.15 -13.97
CA ASN A 162 -4.42 8.83 -14.43
C ASN A 162 -3.43 8.31 -15.46
N VAL A 163 -3.02 7.07 -15.30
CA VAL A 163 -2.31 6.28 -16.28
C VAL A 163 -3.33 5.38 -16.97
N GLN A 164 -3.50 5.56 -18.26
CA GLN A 164 -4.52 4.85 -19.03
C GLN A 164 -3.86 3.96 -20.07
N ALA A 165 -4.49 2.83 -20.34
CA ALA A 165 -4.09 1.89 -21.36
C ALA A 165 -5.20 1.71 -22.40
N VAL A 166 -4.80 1.57 -23.67
CA VAL A 166 -5.66 1.19 -24.79
C VAL A 166 -5.01 -0.02 -25.46
N SER A 167 -5.72 -1.13 -25.57
CA SER A 167 -5.21 -2.34 -26.21
C SER A 167 -5.03 -2.13 -27.72
N SER A 168 -3.94 -2.64 -28.24
CA SER A 168 -3.66 -2.64 -29.70
C SER A 168 -4.42 -3.77 -30.43
N GLY A 169 -4.90 -4.79 -29.72
CA GLY A 169 -5.71 -5.88 -30.29
C GLY A 169 -6.27 -6.75 -29.18
N GLY A 170 -7.58 -6.93 -29.14
CA GLY A 170 -8.22 -7.82 -28.19
C GLY A 170 -8.32 -7.30 -26.76
N GLN A 171 -8.60 -8.21 -25.83
CA GLN A 171 -8.69 -7.91 -24.39
C GLN A 171 -7.34 -8.18 -23.71
N THR A 172 -6.79 -7.19 -23.09
CA THR A 172 -5.51 -7.26 -22.37
C THR A 172 -5.70 -6.92 -20.90
N ALA A 173 -4.94 -7.57 -20.03
CA ALA A 173 -4.86 -7.25 -18.63
C ALA A 173 -3.54 -6.53 -18.31
N ALA A 174 -3.57 -5.55 -17.42
CA ALA A 174 -2.39 -4.87 -16.92
C ALA A 174 -2.22 -5.08 -15.41
N THR A 175 -1.00 -5.39 -14.98
CA THR A 175 -0.58 -5.29 -13.58
C THR A 175 0.50 -4.23 -13.47
N VAL A 176 0.29 -3.24 -12.62
CA VAL A 176 1.19 -2.09 -12.48
C VAL A 176 1.87 -2.12 -11.12
N GLN A 177 3.20 -2.11 -11.14
CA GLN A 177 4.03 -1.83 -9.97
C GLN A 177 4.55 -0.39 -10.10
N TYR A 178 4.49 0.41 -9.04
CA TYR A 178 4.89 1.80 -9.12
C TYR A 178 5.53 2.35 -7.85
N SER A 179 6.33 3.40 -8.03
CA SER A 179 6.91 4.21 -6.97
C SER A 179 6.45 5.65 -7.14
N LEU A 180 6.02 6.28 -6.06
CA LEU A 180 5.58 7.67 -6.04
C LEU A 180 6.64 8.58 -5.41
N SER A 181 6.82 9.77 -5.98
CA SER A 181 7.72 10.80 -5.47
C SER A 181 6.93 12.10 -5.22
N ALA A 182 7.13 12.70 -4.04
CA ALA A 182 6.55 13.99 -3.67
C ALA A 182 7.34 15.17 -4.26
#